data_93b7f86ed31062f0bfc0e38bb770a2c4
#
_entry.id   93b7f86ed31062f0bfc0e38bb770a2c4
#
_cell.length_a   1.000
_cell.length_b   1.000
_cell.length_c   1.000
_cell.angle_alpha   90.00
_cell.angle_beta   90.00
_cell.angle_gamma   90.00
#
_symmetry.space_group_name_H-M   'P 1'
#
loop_
_entity.id
_entity.type
_entity.pdbx_description
1 polymer ?
#
loop_
_entity_poly.entity_id
_entity_poly.type
_entity_poly.pdbx_seq_one_letter_code
_entity_poly.pdbx_strand_id
1 'polypeptide(L)'
;MSDVSGSSLTFSAHLAGLSVISFGGIPVILPELHQLIVVTHGWVSDAEFSDFFALSQIVPGPNFVFMLSLIGWKVGGAFGAIGAALGVTGPPCALTFFGFQLWHRFHDASWRLIVSRGIVPVTIGLIIASGWVLSRTANPSWRGWQ
;
A
#
# COMPACT_ATOMS: atom_id res chain seq x y z
N MET A 1 21.51 2.93 22.81
CA MET A 1 20.04 3.12 22.96
C MET A 1 19.50 4.31 22.16
N SER A 2 20.33 5.19 21.62
CA SER A 2 19.97 6.37 20.81
C SER A 2 19.67 6.06 19.32
N ASP A 3 20.18 4.95 18.80
CA ASP A 3 20.06 4.63 17.36
C ASP A 3 18.73 3.98 16.98
N VAL A 4 18.06 3.32 17.91
CA VAL A 4 16.78 2.61 17.66
C VAL A 4 15.63 3.59 17.40
N SER A 5 15.59 4.72 18.12
CA SER A 5 14.59 5.76 17.91
C SER A 5 14.80 6.53 16.60
N GLY A 6 16.05 6.75 16.20
CA GLY A 6 16.38 7.35 14.91
C GLY A 6 15.96 6.48 13.73
N SER A 7 16.26 5.19 13.80
CA SER A 7 15.92 4.23 12.74
C SER A 7 14.40 4.05 12.59
N SER A 8 13.65 4.01 13.68
CA SER A 8 12.19 3.85 13.64
C SER A 8 11.47 5.11 13.10
N LEU A 9 11.97 6.31 13.43
CA LEU A 9 11.44 7.55 12.89
C LEU A 9 11.72 7.67 11.38
N THR A 10 12.94 7.34 10.96
CA THR A 10 13.32 7.34 9.54
C THR A 10 12.47 6.35 8.75
N PHE A 11 12.26 5.15 9.29
CA PHE A 11 11.39 4.13 8.70
C PHE A 11 9.96 4.64 8.52
N SER A 12 9.37 5.19 9.58
CA SER A 12 8.01 5.72 9.54
C SER A 12 7.86 6.88 8.54
N ALA A 13 8.86 7.76 8.45
CA ALA A 13 8.86 8.88 7.52
C ALA A 13 8.93 8.42 6.05
N HIS A 14 9.77 7.42 5.74
CA HIS A 14 9.83 6.84 4.39
C HIS A 14 8.53 6.13 4.02
N LEU A 15 7.94 5.38 4.93
CA LEU A 15 6.64 4.74 4.72
C LEU A 15 5.51 5.76 4.48
N ALA A 16 5.51 6.86 5.23
CA ALA A 16 4.55 7.94 5.03
C ALA A 16 4.68 8.57 3.63
N GLY A 17 5.93 8.81 3.17
CA GLY A 17 6.20 9.32 1.83
C GLY A 17 5.71 8.38 0.73
N LEU A 18 6.04 7.09 0.81
CA LEU A 18 5.61 6.06 -0.13
C LEU A 18 4.07 5.90 -0.14
N SER A 19 3.45 6.03 1.02
CA SER A 19 1.98 5.91 1.17
C SER A 19 1.22 7.01 0.42
N VAL A 20 1.77 8.22 0.35
CA VAL A 20 1.18 9.35 -0.39
C VAL A 20 1.27 9.14 -1.90
N ILE A 21 2.37 8.56 -2.39
CA ILE A 21 2.63 8.34 -3.82
C ILE A 21 1.95 7.07 -4.34
N SER A 22 1.44 6.22 -3.45
CA SER A 22 0.84 4.90 -3.75
C SER A 22 -0.50 5.01 -4.51
N PHE A 23 -0.47 5.62 -5.68
CA PHE A 23 -1.58 5.59 -6.63
C PHE A 23 -1.60 4.21 -7.33
N GLY A 24 -2.48 3.32 -6.91
CA GLY A 24 -2.59 1.97 -7.49
C GLY A 24 -2.52 0.83 -6.47
N GLY A 25 -2.37 1.17 -5.20
CA GLY A 25 -2.33 0.20 -4.10
C GLY A 25 -0.93 -0.34 -3.81
N ILE A 26 -0.83 -0.97 -2.66
CA ILE A 26 0.44 -1.44 -2.08
C ILE A 26 1.18 -2.50 -2.93
N PRO A 27 0.51 -3.41 -3.67
CA PRO A 27 1.22 -4.35 -4.53
C PRO A 27 2.14 -3.71 -5.57
N VAL A 28 1.81 -2.48 -6.01
CA VAL A 28 2.62 -1.75 -7.00
C VAL A 28 3.93 -1.25 -6.40
N ILE A 29 3.94 -0.90 -5.12
CA ILE A 29 5.12 -0.42 -4.41
C ILE A 29 5.93 -1.53 -3.72
N LEU A 30 5.50 -2.79 -3.81
CA LEU A 30 6.18 -3.91 -3.17
C LEU A 30 7.65 -4.04 -3.59
N PRO A 31 8.01 -3.92 -4.88
CA PRO A 31 9.42 -3.93 -5.30
C PRO A 31 10.23 -2.77 -4.72
N GLU A 32 9.64 -1.58 -4.67
CA GLU A 32 10.26 -0.39 -4.10
C GLU A 32 10.49 -0.53 -2.60
N LEU A 33 9.49 -1.08 -1.90
CA LEU A 33 9.57 -1.41 -0.47
C LEU A 33 10.68 -2.43 -0.19
N HIS A 34 10.78 -3.48 -0.99
CA HIS A 34 11.83 -4.47 -0.89
C HIS A 34 13.21 -3.82 -1.06
N GLN A 35 13.38 -3.02 -2.11
CA GLN A 35 14.63 -2.31 -2.37
C GLN A 35 15.01 -1.39 -1.21
N LEU A 36 14.05 -0.65 -0.66
CA LEU A 36 14.28 0.27 0.46
C LEU A 36 14.65 -0.49 1.73
N ILE A 37 13.91 -1.52 2.10
CA ILE A 37 14.01 -2.21 3.39
C ILE A 37 15.18 -3.18 3.41
N VAL A 38 15.39 -3.93 2.33
CA VAL A 38 16.41 -4.98 2.23
C VAL A 38 17.71 -4.44 1.67
N VAL A 39 17.66 -3.81 0.49
CA VAL A 39 18.88 -3.43 -0.23
C VAL A 39 19.48 -2.13 0.33
N THR A 40 18.68 -1.10 0.54
CA THR A 40 19.19 0.22 0.92
C THR A 40 19.52 0.31 2.41
N HIS A 41 18.64 -0.18 3.27
CA HIS A 41 18.80 -0.07 4.71
C HIS A 41 19.26 -1.36 5.40
N GLY A 42 19.11 -2.52 4.76
CA GLY A 42 19.49 -3.81 5.32
C GLY A 42 18.79 -4.14 6.65
N TRP A 43 17.57 -3.60 6.87
CA TRP A 43 16.83 -3.84 8.12
C TRP A 43 16.33 -5.26 8.26
N VAL A 44 16.08 -5.90 7.13
CA VAL A 44 15.56 -7.27 7.03
C VAL A 44 16.28 -7.96 5.89
N SER A 45 16.50 -9.26 5.99
CA SER A 45 17.02 -10.07 4.89
C SER A 45 15.92 -10.41 3.87
N ASP A 46 16.31 -10.83 2.66
CA ASP A 46 15.38 -11.28 1.61
C ASP A 46 14.46 -12.41 2.09
N ALA A 47 15.01 -13.37 2.83
CA ALA A 47 14.25 -14.49 3.37
C ALA A 47 13.18 -14.01 4.36
N GLU A 48 13.57 -13.16 5.31
CA GLU A 48 12.64 -12.61 6.30
C GLU A 48 11.56 -11.71 5.68
N PHE A 49 11.91 -10.93 4.66
CA PHE A 49 10.93 -10.13 3.92
C PHE A 49 9.86 -11.02 3.29
N SER A 50 10.29 -12.13 2.67
CA SER A 50 9.40 -13.13 2.08
C SER A 50 8.52 -13.81 3.13
N ASP A 51 9.08 -14.15 4.30
CA ASP A 51 8.35 -14.75 5.41
C ASP A 51 7.29 -13.80 5.97
N PHE A 52 7.63 -12.52 6.17
CA PHE A 52 6.67 -11.51 6.64
C PHE A 52 5.57 -11.25 5.62
N PHE A 53 5.91 -11.28 4.32
CA PHE A 53 4.92 -11.20 3.26
C PHE A 53 3.97 -12.40 3.30
N ALA A 54 4.50 -13.62 3.37
CA ALA A 54 3.70 -14.84 3.44
C ALA A 54 2.79 -14.86 4.68
N LEU A 55 3.32 -14.52 5.86
CA LEU A 55 2.54 -14.39 7.09
C LEU A 55 1.40 -13.38 6.94
N SER A 56 1.65 -12.25 6.29
CA SER A 56 0.63 -11.24 6.09
C SER A 56 -0.55 -11.71 5.24
N GLN A 57 -0.33 -12.66 4.33
CA GLN A 57 -1.40 -13.21 3.47
C GLN A 57 -2.33 -14.18 4.22
N ILE A 58 -1.90 -14.73 5.34
CA ILE A 58 -2.69 -15.69 6.15
C ILE A 58 -3.66 -14.92 7.07
N VAL A 59 -3.28 -13.74 7.50
CA VAL A 59 -4.08 -12.92 8.45
C VAL A 59 -5.21 -12.22 7.69
N PRO A 60 -6.47 -12.45 8.07
CA PRO A 60 -7.58 -11.69 7.49
C PRO A 60 -7.52 -10.23 7.94
N GLY A 61 -7.42 -9.30 6.99
CA GLY A 61 -7.39 -7.87 7.31
C GLY A 61 -6.45 -7.06 6.41
N PRO A 62 -5.94 -5.93 6.88
CA PRO A 62 -5.04 -5.07 6.13
C PRO A 62 -3.62 -5.68 6.06
N ASN A 63 -3.44 -6.69 5.21
CA ASN A 63 -2.26 -7.54 5.10
C ASN A 63 -0.94 -6.75 5.10
N PHE A 64 -0.89 -5.65 4.35
CA PHE A 64 0.33 -4.85 4.25
C PHE A 64 0.63 -4.01 5.49
N VAL A 65 -0.40 -3.52 6.18
CA VAL A 65 -0.20 -2.84 7.47
C VAL A 65 0.40 -3.83 8.47
N PHE A 66 -0.09 -5.07 8.46
CA PHE A 66 0.42 -6.14 9.31
C PHE A 66 1.88 -6.47 8.97
N MET A 67 2.20 -6.69 7.68
CA MET A 67 3.57 -6.95 7.20
C MET A 67 4.53 -5.84 7.65
N LEU A 68 4.17 -4.58 7.40
CA LEU A 68 5.02 -3.44 7.75
C LEU A 68 5.15 -3.24 9.26
N SER A 69 4.11 -3.61 10.02
CA SER A 69 4.19 -3.62 11.49
C SER A 69 5.15 -4.69 12.01
N LEU A 70 5.22 -5.87 11.39
CA LEU A 70 6.19 -6.91 11.73
C LEU A 70 7.63 -6.45 11.44
N ILE A 71 7.85 -5.82 10.30
CA ILE A 71 9.16 -5.25 9.95
C ILE A 71 9.52 -4.14 10.93
N GLY A 72 8.57 -3.25 11.24
CA GLY A 72 8.74 -2.20 12.24
C GLY A 72 9.06 -2.74 13.63
N TRP A 73 8.44 -3.86 14.01
CA TRP A 73 8.75 -4.56 15.26
C TRP A 73 10.21 -5.02 15.30
N LYS A 74 10.71 -5.57 14.21
CA LYS A 74 12.09 -6.02 14.12
C LYS A 74 13.07 -4.85 14.20
N VAL A 75 12.77 -3.72 13.59
CA VAL A 75 13.63 -2.53 13.52
C VAL A 75 13.67 -1.76 14.85
N GLY A 76 12.53 -1.58 15.49
CA GLY A 76 12.40 -0.70 16.66
C GLY A 76 11.48 -1.23 17.77
N GLY A 77 11.21 -2.55 17.80
CA GLY A 77 10.33 -3.17 18.81
C GLY A 77 8.90 -2.63 18.71
N ALA A 78 8.22 -2.55 19.86
CA ALA A 78 6.82 -2.10 19.92
C ALA A 78 6.62 -0.69 19.33
N PHE A 79 7.55 0.23 19.57
CA PHE A 79 7.48 1.59 19.02
C PHE A 79 7.66 1.61 17.50
N GLY A 80 8.53 0.76 16.97
CA GLY A 80 8.70 0.58 15.53
C GLY A 80 7.45 0.03 14.86
N ALA A 81 6.79 -0.95 15.47
CA ALA A 81 5.54 -1.52 14.95
C ALA A 81 4.40 -0.50 14.89
N ILE A 82 4.19 0.24 15.97
CA ILE A 82 3.18 1.30 16.05
C ILE A 82 3.52 2.42 15.05
N GLY A 83 4.77 2.83 15.00
CA GLY A 83 5.24 3.85 14.06
C GLY A 83 5.03 3.44 12.60
N ALA A 84 5.30 2.19 12.25
CA ALA A 84 5.04 1.66 10.91
C ALA A 84 3.55 1.64 10.57
N ALA A 85 2.71 1.16 11.47
CA ALA A 85 1.25 1.14 11.29
C ALA A 85 0.69 2.54 11.09
N LEU A 86 1.07 3.50 11.93
CA LEU A 86 0.64 4.90 11.82
C LEU A 86 1.22 5.59 10.58
N GLY A 87 2.47 5.31 10.22
CA GLY A 87 3.11 5.86 9.03
C GLY A 87 2.41 5.44 7.74
N VAL A 88 1.95 4.20 7.68
CA VAL A 88 1.26 3.66 6.48
C VAL A 88 -0.20 4.09 6.43
N THR A 89 -0.90 4.11 7.56
CA THR A 89 -2.34 4.41 7.60
C THR A 89 -2.63 5.90 7.78
N GLY A 90 -1.76 6.64 8.47
CA GLY A 90 -1.96 8.05 8.78
C GLY A 90 -2.15 8.95 7.56
N PRO A 91 -1.21 8.99 6.61
CA PRO A 91 -1.30 9.85 5.44
C PRO A 91 -2.55 9.61 4.59
N PRO A 92 -2.90 8.37 4.18
CA PRO A 92 -4.11 8.14 3.40
C PRO A 92 -5.39 8.43 4.19
N CYS A 93 -5.43 8.18 5.50
CA CYS A 93 -6.55 8.58 6.34
C CYS A 93 -6.71 10.10 6.40
N ALA A 94 -5.61 10.84 6.58
CA ALA A 94 -5.63 12.29 6.56
C ALA A 94 -6.10 12.84 5.21
N LEU A 95 -5.54 12.33 4.10
CA LEU A 95 -5.94 12.72 2.75
C LEU A 95 -7.43 12.44 2.48
N THR A 96 -7.92 11.29 2.91
CA THR A 96 -9.33 10.93 2.77
C THR A 96 -10.22 11.84 3.60
N PHE A 97 -9.82 12.16 4.82
CA PHE A 97 -10.57 13.05 5.71
C PHE A 97 -10.64 14.47 5.14
N PHE A 98 -9.51 15.04 4.72
CA PHE A 98 -9.49 16.37 4.10
C PHE A 98 -10.20 16.39 2.74
N GLY A 99 -10.01 15.33 1.94
CA GLY A 99 -10.73 15.19 0.68
C GLY A 99 -12.24 15.13 0.87
N PHE A 100 -12.71 14.40 1.90
CA PHE A 100 -14.13 14.34 2.24
C PHE A 100 -14.68 15.69 2.72
N GLN A 101 -13.94 16.42 3.57
CA GLN A 101 -14.35 17.77 3.99
C GLN A 101 -14.43 18.72 2.81
N LEU A 102 -13.44 18.68 1.92
CA LEU A 102 -13.43 19.50 0.72
C LEU A 102 -14.59 19.14 -0.21
N TRP A 103 -14.86 17.85 -0.38
CA TRP A 103 -15.98 17.34 -1.16
C TRP A 103 -17.33 17.78 -0.59
N HIS A 104 -17.48 17.80 0.72
CA HIS A 104 -18.69 18.28 1.40
C HIS A 104 -18.87 19.80 1.28
N ARG A 105 -17.77 20.54 1.34
CA ARG A 105 -17.81 22.00 1.22
C ARG A 105 -18.26 22.50 -0.17
N PHE A 106 -17.98 21.69 -1.21
CA PHE A 106 -18.35 21.98 -2.60
C PHE A 106 -19.52 21.13 -3.10
N HIS A 107 -20.46 20.78 -2.21
CA HIS A 107 -21.50 19.82 -2.54
C HIS A 107 -22.48 20.33 -3.63
N ASP A 108 -22.63 21.64 -3.82
CA ASP A 108 -23.49 22.27 -4.82
C ASP A 108 -22.80 22.51 -6.18
N ALA A 109 -21.53 22.15 -6.31
CA ALA A 109 -20.79 22.44 -7.54
C ALA A 109 -21.13 21.44 -8.65
N SER A 110 -21.57 21.94 -9.80
CA SER A 110 -21.97 21.14 -10.97
C SER A 110 -20.86 20.21 -11.51
N TRP A 111 -19.58 20.54 -11.30
CA TRP A 111 -18.45 19.73 -11.72
C TRP A 111 -18.37 18.37 -11.00
N ARG A 112 -18.90 18.29 -9.78
CA ARG A 112 -18.96 17.06 -8.98
C ARG A 112 -19.74 15.95 -9.69
N LEU A 113 -20.86 16.32 -10.32
CA LEU A 113 -21.67 15.37 -11.08
C LEU A 113 -20.93 14.87 -12.33
N ILE A 114 -20.17 15.76 -12.98
CA ILE A 114 -19.37 15.43 -14.16
C ILE A 114 -18.24 14.45 -13.78
N VAL A 115 -17.51 14.72 -12.71
CA VAL A 115 -16.44 13.86 -12.20
C VAL A 115 -16.98 12.49 -11.78
N SER A 116 -18.07 12.46 -11.01
CA SER A 116 -18.70 11.23 -10.56
C SER A 116 -19.16 10.37 -11.74
N ARG A 117 -19.81 11.00 -12.75
CA ARG A 117 -20.25 10.28 -13.97
C ARG A 117 -19.10 9.80 -14.86
N GLY A 118 -17.96 10.51 -14.83
CA GLY A 118 -16.76 10.13 -15.58
C GLY A 118 -15.99 8.96 -14.94
N ILE A 119 -15.95 8.88 -13.62
CA ILE A 119 -15.20 7.84 -12.89
C ILE A 119 -15.89 6.47 -13.00
N VAL A 120 -17.21 6.42 -12.99
CA VAL A 120 -17.98 5.15 -13.02
C VAL A 120 -17.61 4.27 -14.22
N PRO A 121 -17.66 4.76 -15.48
CA PRO A 121 -17.33 3.91 -16.63
C PRO A 121 -15.85 3.47 -16.65
N VAL A 122 -14.95 4.32 -16.17
CA VAL A 122 -13.52 3.96 -16.03
C VAL A 122 -13.33 2.81 -15.05
N THR A 123 -13.98 2.88 -13.89
CA THR A 123 -13.93 1.82 -12.88
C THR A 123 -14.48 0.51 -13.40
N ILE A 124 -15.62 0.54 -14.09
CA ILE A 124 -16.23 -0.64 -14.72
C ILE A 124 -15.28 -1.23 -15.77
N GLY A 125 -14.69 -0.38 -16.61
CA GLY A 125 -13.71 -0.81 -17.62
C GLY A 125 -12.48 -1.49 -17.00
N LEU A 126 -11.94 -0.95 -15.91
CA LEU A 126 -10.81 -1.54 -15.18
C LEU A 126 -11.16 -2.89 -14.54
N ILE A 127 -12.36 -3.03 -13.97
CA ILE A 127 -12.81 -4.30 -13.38
C ILE A 127 -12.94 -5.37 -14.46
N ILE A 128 -13.56 -5.05 -15.60
CA ILE A 128 -13.70 -5.98 -16.73
C ILE A 128 -12.32 -6.36 -17.29
N ALA A 129 -11.44 -5.38 -17.48
CA ALA A 129 -10.09 -5.61 -17.98
C ALA A 129 -9.28 -6.51 -17.03
N SER A 130 -9.36 -6.27 -15.73
CA SER A 130 -8.70 -7.10 -14.70
C SER A 130 -9.22 -8.53 -14.71
N GLY A 131 -10.54 -8.70 -14.79
CA GLY A 131 -11.16 -10.03 -14.90
C GLY A 131 -10.74 -10.77 -16.17
N TRP A 132 -10.65 -10.05 -17.28
CA TRP A 132 -10.18 -10.61 -18.55
C TRP A 132 -8.73 -11.06 -18.49
N VAL A 133 -7.84 -10.24 -17.95
CA VAL A 133 -6.43 -10.58 -17.77
C VAL A 133 -6.27 -11.81 -16.86
N LEU A 134 -6.98 -11.83 -15.73
CA LEU A 134 -6.95 -12.96 -14.79
C LEU A 134 -7.48 -14.26 -15.44
N SER A 135 -8.55 -14.19 -16.22
CA SER A 135 -9.08 -15.37 -16.93
C SER A 135 -8.09 -15.94 -17.95
N ARG A 136 -7.32 -15.06 -18.61
CA ARG A 136 -6.26 -15.48 -19.54
C ARG A 136 -5.09 -16.13 -18.83
N THR A 137 -4.68 -15.60 -17.66
CA THR A 137 -3.57 -16.20 -16.89
C THR A 137 -3.96 -17.50 -16.21
N ALA A 138 -5.22 -17.65 -15.81
CA ALA A 138 -5.72 -18.87 -15.16
C ALA A 138 -5.93 -20.05 -16.14
N ASN A 139 -6.04 -19.78 -17.46
CA ASN A 139 -6.27 -20.83 -18.45
C ASN A 139 -5.04 -21.01 -19.38
N PRO A 140 -4.16 -22.01 -19.13
CA PRO A 140 -2.96 -22.24 -19.94
C PRO A 140 -3.24 -22.60 -21.40
N SER A 141 -4.46 -23.04 -21.75
CA SER A 141 -4.83 -23.46 -23.10
C SER A 141 -4.82 -22.33 -24.14
N TRP A 142 -4.87 -21.07 -23.69
CA TRP A 142 -4.81 -19.90 -24.59
C TRP A 142 -3.42 -19.61 -25.15
N ARG A 143 -2.36 -20.27 -24.64
CA ARG A 143 -0.99 -20.09 -25.13
C ARG A 143 -0.67 -20.94 -26.38
N GLY A 144 -1.58 -21.77 -26.82
CA GLY A 144 -1.40 -22.68 -27.95
C GLY A 144 -1.71 -22.10 -29.35
N TRP A 145 -2.08 -20.84 -29.45
CA TRP A 145 -2.53 -20.23 -30.70
C TRP A 145 -1.65 -19.06 -31.21
N GLN A 146 -0.37 -18.99 -30.75
CA GLN A 146 0.65 -18.06 -31.28
C GLN A 146 1.81 -18.83 -31.88
#